data_9392b59e0944343fae92dd2cc259d07f
#
_entry.id   9392b59e0944343fae92dd2cc259d07f
#
_cell.length_a   1.000
_cell.length_b   1.000
_cell.length_c   1.000
_cell.angle_alpha   90.00
_cell.angle_beta   90.00
_cell.angle_gamma   90.00
#
_symmetry.space_group_name_H-M   'P 1'
#
loop_
_entity.id
_entity.type
_entity.pdbx_description
1 polymer ?
#
loop_
_entity_poly.entity_id
_entity_poly.type
_entity_poly.pdbx_seq_one_letter_code
_entity_poly.pdbx_strand_id
1 'polypeptide(L)'
;LVLRGARQTGKTTLVRKFAAGFETFVEINLEKDHVRRIFSEVKDIKDVVQSIEGISNKRIIPGKTILFIDEIQNSVSAIKLLRFFHEEMPQLHVISAGSLLEVRMKTEGWSFPVGRVEFLYLYPASFDEFIRARGEGVLLEELMAMRVGRGTPLPVHDRLTELILDYMIVGGMPEAVAQYAASGSLAAARNCHESLSSSFKEDFAKYSREAEAEHLKSVWDQVPFEAGSRINYARLAGEQRGSREVSKA
;
A
#
# COMPACT_ATOMS: atom_id res chain seq x y z
N LEU A 1 -8.16 8.77 -9.34
CA LEU A 1 -7.46 8.62 -8.07
C LEU A 1 -6.33 7.60 -8.20
N VAL A 2 -5.16 7.87 -7.62
CA VAL A 2 -4.03 6.93 -7.54
C VAL A 2 -3.78 6.57 -6.07
N LEU A 3 -4.00 5.32 -5.72
CA LEU A 3 -3.80 4.80 -4.38
C LEU A 3 -2.36 4.30 -4.22
N ARG A 4 -1.60 4.94 -3.34
CA ARG A 4 -0.22 4.61 -3.01
C ARG A 4 -0.13 3.91 -1.66
N GLY A 5 0.96 3.26 -1.39
CA GLY A 5 1.24 2.61 -0.12
C GLY A 5 2.09 1.37 -0.31
N ALA A 6 2.71 0.91 0.75
CA ALA A 6 3.55 -0.27 0.73
C ALA A 6 2.79 -1.51 0.24
N ARG A 7 3.53 -2.55 -0.14
CA ARG A 7 2.94 -3.84 -0.49
C ARG A 7 2.16 -4.40 0.70
N GLN A 8 1.03 -5.06 0.42
CA GLN A 8 0.17 -5.73 1.41
C GLN A 8 -0.49 -4.81 2.46
N THR A 9 -0.54 -3.49 2.24
CA THR A 9 -1.30 -2.56 3.09
C THR A 9 -2.81 -2.58 2.85
N GLY A 10 -3.31 -3.48 1.99
CA GLY A 10 -4.75 -3.65 1.79
C GLY A 10 -5.37 -2.76 0.71
N LYS A 11 -4.57 -2.15 -0.20
CA LYS A 11 -5.07 -1.25 -1.27
C LYS A 11 -6.21 -1.87 -2.08
N THR A 12 -6.01 -3.04 -2.64
CA THR A 12 -7.01 -3.77 -3.44
C THR A 12 -8.27 -4.09 -2.62
N THR A 13 -8.09 -4.50 -1.36
CA THR A 13 -9.22 -4.78 -0.43
C THR A 13 -10.03 -3.52 -0.15
N LEU A 14 -9.38 -2.38 0.07
CA LEU A 14 -10.03 -1.09 0.29
C LEU A 14 -10.88 -0.70 -0.92
N VAL A 15 -10.30 -0.78 -2.13
CA VAL A 15 -11.02 -0.44 -3.36
C VAL A 15 -12.22 -1.36 -3.57
N ARG A 16 -12.09 -2.68 -3.36
CA ARG A 16 -13.21 -3.63 -3.47
C ARG A 16 -14.32 -3.32 -2.48
N LYS A 17 -13.99 -2.98 -1.23
CA LYS A 17 -15.00 -2.55 -0.24
C LYS A 17 -15.69 -1.27 -0.63
N PHE A 18 -14.94 -0.28 -1.12
CA PHE A 18 -15.50 1.00 -1.59
C PHE A 18 -16.42 0.80 -2.80
N ALA A 19 -16.02 -0.07 -3.73
CA ALA A 19 -16.75 -0.36 -4.95
C ALA A 19 -18.10 -1.07 -4.71
N ALA A 20 -18.33 -1.64 -3.52
CA ALA A 20 -19.61 -2.26 -3.16
C ALA A 20 -20.79 -1.25 -3.16
N GLY A 21 -20.51 0.06 -3.10
CA GLY A 21 -21.52 1.12 -3.22
C GLY A 21 -21.87 1.51 -4.67
N PHE A 22 -21.29 0.86 -5.67
CA PHE A 22 -21.51 1.16 -7.09
C PHE A 22 -22.25 0.02 -7.80
N GLU A 23 -22.93 0.33 -8.90
CA GLU A 23 -23.69 -0.69 -9.66
C GLU A 23 -22.75 -1.71 -10.31
N THR A 24 -21.57 -1.26 -10.76
CA THR A 24 -20.61 -2.12 -11.46
C THR A 24 -19.19 -1.86 -10.95
N PHE A 25 -18.47 -2.93 -10.69
CA PHE A 25 -17.05 -2.93 -10.39
C PHE A 25 -16.29 -3.71 -11.45
N VAL A 26 -15.39 -3.03 -12.15
CA VAL A 26 -14.48 -3.61 -13.15
C VAL A 26 -13.06 -3.51 -12.61
N GLU A 27 -12.44 -4.65 -12.34
CA GLU A 27 -11.07 -4.76 -11.85
C GLU A 27 -10.19 -5.38 -12.94
N ILE A 28 -9.10 -4.71 -13.26
CA ILE A 28 -8.07 -5.21 -14.18
C ILE A 28 -6.71 -5.15 -13.48
N ASN A 29 -5.91 -6.20 -13.66
CA ASN A 29 -4.58 -6.30 -13.05
C ASN A 29 -3.51 -6.29 -14.15
N LEU A 30 -2.61 -5.30 -14.11
CA LEU A 30 -1.56 -5.10 -15.09
C LEU A 30 -0.32 -6.00 -14.88
N GLU A 31 -0.33 -6.93 -13.93
CA GLU A 31 0.64 -8.03 -13.92
C GLU A 31 0.42 -8.99 -15.10
N LYS A 32 -0.83 -9.09 -15.59
CA LYS A 32 -1.19 -9.98 -16.70
C LYS A 32 -0.82 -9.35 -18.05
N ASP A 33 0.01 -10.02 -18.84
CA ASP A 33 0.52 -9.52 -20.12
C ASP A 33 -0.59 -9.18 -21.13
N HIS A 34 -1.61 -10.02 -21.25
CA HIS A 34 -2.73 -9.77 -22.17
C HIS A 34 -3.54 -8.53 -21.80
N VAL A 35 -3.61 -8.18 -20.50
CA VAL A 35 -4.26 -6.95 -20.02
C VAL A 35 -3.39 -5.73 -20.33
N ARG A 36 -2.06 -5.82 -20.13
CA ARG A 36 -1.13 -4.72 -20.44
C ARG A 36 -1.16 -4.32 -21.91
N ARG A 37 -1.35 -5.27 -22.82
CA ARG A 37 -1.42 -5.02 -24.27
C ARG A 37 -2.52 -4.05 -24.65
N ILE A 38 -3.65 -4.06 -23.94
CA ILE A 38 -4.73 -3.10 -24.16
C ILE A 38 -4.23 -1.65 -24.13
N PHE A 39 -3.35 -1.35 -23.18
CA PHE A 39 -2.83 0.01 -22.99
C PHE A 39 -1.65 0.36 -23.89
N SER A 40 -0.95 -0.62 -24.46
CA SER A 40 0.19 -0.40 -25.35
C SER A 40 -0.18 -0.36 -26.82
N GLU A 41 -1.19 -1.10 -27.22
CA GLU A 41 -1.60 -1.25 -28.63
C GLU A 41 -2.71 -0.28 -29.02
N VAL A 42 -3.55 0.11 -28.07
CA VAL A 42 -4.73 0.97 -28.29
C VAL A 42 -4.43 2.39 -27.84
N LYS A 43 -4.70 3.38 -28.68
CA LYS A 43 -4.43 4.81 -28.40
C LYS A 43 -5.68 5.60 -28.05
N ASP A 44 -6.84 5.24 -28.58
CA ASP A 44 -8.11 5.89 -28.27
C ASP A 44 -8.67 5.35 -26.96
N ILE A 45 -9.08 6.24 -26.06
CA ILE A 45 -9.58 5.86 -24.75
C ILE A 45 -10.89 5.05 -24.81
N LYS A 46 -11.71 5.30 -25.85
CA LYS A 46 -12.97 4.56 -26.06
C LYS A 46 -12.69 3.12 -26.44
N ASP A 47 -11.68 2.89 -27.30
CA ASP A 47 -11.27 1.54 -27.70
C ASP A 47 -10.62 0.79 -26.53
N VAL A 48 -9.89 1.49 -25.65
CA VAL A 48 -9.38 0.94 -24.40
C VAL A 48 -10.54 0.47 -23.50
N VAL A 49 -11.56 1.31 -23.32
CA VAL A 49 -12.74 0.97 -22.52
C VAL A 49 -13.47 -0.22 -23.13
N GLN A 50 -13.70 -0.23 -24.45
CA GLN A 50 -14.33 -1.35 -25.13
C GLN A 50 -13.55 -2.66 -24.97
N SER A 51 -12.23 -2.57 -25.04
CA SER A 51 -11.35 -3.73 -24.81
C SER A 51 -11.45 -4.26 -23.38
N ILE A 52 -11.50 -3.35 -22.39
CA ILE A 52 -11.70 -3.71 -20.98
C ILE A 52 -13.08 -4.36 -20.77
N GLU A 53 -14.13 -3.82 -21.37
CA GLU A 53 -15.47 -4.43 -21.34
C GLU A 53 -15.45 -5.86 -21.90
N GLY A 54 -14.78 -6.06 -23.04
CA GLY A 54 -14.66 -7.37 -23.68
C GLY A 54 -13.97 -8.40 -22.80
N ILE A 55 -12.83 -8.05 -22.17
CA ILE A 55 -12.09 -9.01 -21.34
C ILE A 55 -12.72 -9.23 -19.96
N SER A 56 -13.41 -8.23 -19.42
CA SER A 56 -14.05 -8.32 -18.11
C SER A 56 -15.48 -8.88 -18.17
N ASN A 57 -16.06 -8.94 -19.37
CA ASN A 57 -17.46 -9.25 -19.61
C ASN A 57 -18.43 -8.38 -18.78
N LYS A 58 -18.08 -7.10 -18.60
CA LYS A 58 -18.87 -6.13 -17.84
C LYS A 58 -18.95 -4.82 -18.60
N ARG A 59 -20.12 -4.16 -18.57
CA ARG A 59 -20.28 -2.82 -19.15
C ARG A 59 -19.73 -1.76 -18.21
N ILE A 60 -19.06 -0.76 -18.80
CA ILE A 60 -18.53 0.42 -18.12
C ILE A 60 -19.49 1.58 -18.38
N ILE A 61 -20.26 1.93 -17.36
CA ILE A 61 -21.25 3.00 -17.42
C ILE A 61 -20.74 4.19 -16.60
N PRO A 62 -20.42 5.33 -17.23
CA PRO A 62 -20.02 6.55 -16.51
C PRO A 62 -20.99 6.91 -15.39
N GLY A 63 -20.47 7.30 -14.23
CA GLY A 63 -21.26 7.62 -13.03
C GLY A 63 -21.73 6.41 -12.20
N LYS A 64 -21.70 5.19 -12.76
CA LYS A 64 -22.21 3.97 -12.12
C LYS A 64 -21.15 2.89 -11.91
N THR A 65 -20.04 2.97 -12.64
CA THR A 65 -18.96 1.98 -12.63
C THR A 65 -17.72 2.54 -11.96
N ILE A 66 -17.11 1.75 -11.10
CA ILE A 66 -15.70 1.91 -10.71
C ILE A 66 -14.84 1.05 -11.63
N LEU A 67 -13.93 1.69 -12.35
CA LEU A 67 -12.83 1.04 -13.05
C LEU A 67 -11.59 1.05 -12.14
N PHE A 68 -11.16 -0.13 -11.72
CA PHE A 68 -9.96 -0.30 -10.90
C PHE A 68 -8.83 -0.90 -11.72
N ILE A 69 -7.71 -0.17 -11.79
CA ILE A 69 -6.49 -0.56 -12.48
C ILE A 69 -5.43 -0.89 -11.43
N ASP A 70 -5.26 -2.17 -11.14
CA ASP A 70 -4.29 -2.64 -10.15
C ASP A 70 -2.91 -2.85 -10.78
N GLU A 71 -1.85 -2.70 -9.96
CA GLU A 71 -0.43 -2.82 -10.33
C GLU A 71 -0.06 -1.91 -11.52
N ILE A 72 -0.53 -0.65 -11.47
CA ILE A 72 -0.40 0.31 -12.59
C ILE A 72 1.04 0.60 -12.99
N GLN A 73 2.01 0.42 -12.08
CA GLN A 73 3.44 0.58 -12.38
C GLN A 73 3.95 -0.38 -13.45
N ASN A 74 3.21 -1.42 -13.79
CA ASN A 74 3.59 -2.37 -14.83
C ASN A 74 3.30 -1.87 -16.24
N SER A 75 2.65 -0.70 -16.41
CA SER A 75 2.36 -0.12 -17.71
C SER A 75 2.48 1.40 -17.71
N VAL A 76 3.58 1.91 -18.24
CA VAL A 76 3.77 3.36 -18.46
C VAL A 76 2.70 3.94 -19.38
N SER A 77 2.23 3.15 -20.34
CA SER A 77 1.13 3.56 -21.24
C SER A 77 -0.18 3.74 -20.49
N ALA A 78 -0.52 2.85 -19.56
CA ALA A 78 -1.69 3.01 -18.70
C ALA A 78 -1.61 4.28 -17.85
N ILE A 79 -0.44 4.59 -17.29
CA ILE A 79 -0.22 5.80 -16.51
C ILE A 79 -0.46 7.06 -17.36
N LYS A 80 0.05 7.08 -18.60
CA LYS A 80 -0.17 8.21 -19.53
C LYS A 80 -1.64 8.37 -19.90
N LEU A 81 -2.36 7.25 -20.04
CA LEU A 81 -3.79 7.25 -20.39
C LEU A 81 -4.70 7.73 -19.25
N LEU A 82 -4.23 7.78 -18.01
CA LEU A 82 -5.00 8.39 -16.89
C LEU A 82 -5.41 9.83 -17.21
N ARG A 83 -4.60 10.57 -17.97
CA ARG A 83 -4.95 11.92 -18.43
C ARG A 83 -6.21 11.90 -19.30
N PHE A 84 -6.30 10.99 -20.25
CA PHE A 84 -7.41 10.91 -21.20
C PHE A 84 -8.69 10.42 -20.51
N PHE A 85 -8.60 9.51 -19.54
CA PHE A 85 -9.73 9.18 -18.69
C PHE A 85 -10.30 10.42 -17.99
N HIS A 86 -9.43 11.31 -17.48
CA HIS A 86 -9.87 12.53 -16.82
C HIS A 86 -10.46 13.56 -17.79
N GLU A 87 -9.84 13.75 -18.98
CA GLU A 87 -10.23 14.80 -19.94
C GLU A 87 -11.43 14.40 -20.80
N GLU A 88 -11.52 13.12 -21.22
CA GLU A 88 -12.54 12.66 -22.18
C GLU A 88 -13.69 11.88 -21.54
N MET A 89 -13.46 11.31 -20.34
CA MET A 89 -14.47 10.53 -19.62
C MET A 89 -14.59 10.97 -18.15
N PRO A 90 -14.86 12.27 -17.87
CA PRO A 90 -14.80 12.82 -16.52
C PRO A 90 -15.82 12.23 -15.55
N GLN A 91 -16.88 11.60 -16.05
CA GLN A 91 -17.88 10.91 -15.22
C GLN A 91 -17.50 9.47 -14.87
N LEU A 92 -16.45 8.92 -15.48
CA LEU A 92 -15.99 7.57 -15.13
C LEU A 92 -15.09 7.61 -13.89
N HIS A 93 -15.47 6.86 -12.88
CA HIS A 93 -14.67 6.74 -11.66
C HIS A 93 -13.52 5.77 -11.90
N VAL A 94 -12.31 6.31 -12.03
CA VAL A 94 -11.09 5.52 -12.22
C VAL A 94 -10.24 5.57 -10.96
N ILE A 95 -9.95 4.40 -10.41
CA ILE A 95 -9.01 4.20 -9.31
C ILE A 95 -7.86 3.35 -9.83
N SER A 96 -6.64 3.78 -9.61
CA SER A 96 -5.47 2.94 -9.86
C SER A 96 -4.69 2.72 -8.58
N ALA A 97 -4.04 1.57 -8.47
CA ALA A 97 -3.18 1.26 -7.34
C ALA A 97 -1.86 0.67 -7.81
N GLY A 98 -0.83 0.86 -7.02
CA GLY A 98 0.47 0.24 -7.24
C GLY A 98 1.35 0.32 -6.02
N SER A 99 2.21 -0.66 -5.89
CA SER A 99 3.31 -0.66 -4.94
C SER A 99 4.58 -0.14 -5.62
N LEU A 100 5.52 0.43 -4.86
CA LEU A 100 6.82 0.88 -5.39
C LEU A 100 6.74 1.92 -6.54
N LEU A 101 5.61 2.62 -6.69
CA LEU A 101 5.43 3.63 -7.74
C LEU A 101 6.55 4.66 -7.77
N GLU A 102 6.98 5.14 -6.60
CA GLU A 102 8.01 6.18 -6.48
C GLU A 102 9.40 5.68 -6.91
N VAL A 103 9.72 4.42 -6.60
CA VAL A 103 10.97 3.79 -6.99
C VAL A 103 11.02 3.68 -8.51
N ARG A 104 9.96 3.13 -9.12
CA ARG A 104 9.91 2.97 -10.58
C ARG A 104 9.86 4.29 -11.35
N MET A 105 9.17 5.30 -10.82
CA MET A 105 9.19 6.65 -11.39
C MET A 105 10.61 7.20 -11.49
N LYS A 106 11.40 7.04 -10.42
CA LYS A 106 12.80 7.53 -10.40
C LYS A 106 13.72 6.71 -11.31
N THR A 107 13.58 5.40 -11.32
CA THR A 107 14.47 4.50 -12.08
C THR A 107 14.16 4.47 -13.57
N GLU A 108 12.89 4.57 -13.95
CA GLU A 108 12.43 4.46 -15.35
C GLU A 108 12.13 5.83 -15.99
N GLY A 109 12.25 6.94 -15.24
CA GLY A 109 12.13 8.30 -15.75
C GLY A 109 10.75 8.71 -16.26
N TRP A 110 9.67 8.11 -15.75
CA TRP A 110 8.29 8.51 -16.07
C TRP A 110 7.63 9.25 -14.89
N SER A 111 6.57 9.98 -15.19
CA SER A 111 5.79 10.71 -14.19
C SER A 111 4.29 10.59 -14.44
N PHE A 112 3.51 10.80 -13.40
CA PHE A 112 2.06 10.92 -13.54
C PHE A 112 1.67 12.24 -14.21
N PRO A 113 0.55 12.29 -14.93
CA PRO A 113 0.04 13.53 -15.54
C PRO A 113 -0.34 14.53 -14.45
N VAL A 114 0.41 15.66 -14.41
CA VAL A 114 0.23 16.71 -13.41
C VAL A 114 -1.16 17.34 -13.49
N GLY A 115 -1.83 17.50 -12.35
CA GLY A 115 -3.14 18.11 -12.24
C GLY A 115 -4.30 17.25 -12.80
N ARG A 116 -4.05 16.00 -13.18
CA ARG A 116 -5.05 15.06 -13.70
C ARG A 116 -5.26 13.84 -12.80
N VAL A 117 -4.43 13.72 -11.78
CA VAL A 117 -4.51 12.63 -10.80
C VAL A 117 -4.44 13.20 -9.39
N GLU A 118 -5.19 12.61 -8.49
CA GLU A 118 -5.10 12.81 -7.06
C GLU A 118 -4.46 11.59 -6.42
N PHE A 119 -3.64 11.80 -5.38
CA PHE A 119 -2.96 10.74 -4.67
C PHE A 119 -3.55 10.53 -3.28
N LEU A 120 -3.87 9.30 -2.98
CA LEU A 120 -4.22 8.87 -1.63
C LEU A 120 -3.18 7.86 -1.15
N TYR A 121 -2.68 8.07 0.07
CA TYR A 121 -1.71 7.18 0.68
C TYR A 121 -2.40 6.26 1.68
N LEU A 122 -2.24 4.95 1.49
CA LEU A 122 -2.68 3.94 2.44
C LEU A 122 -1.48 3.45 3.24
N TYR A 123 -1.49 3.78 4.51
CA TYR A 123 -0.49 3.34 5.48
C TYR A 123 -0.92 2.03 6.15
N PRO A 124 0.00 1.33 6.83
CA PRO A 124 -0.38 0.30 7.79
C PRO A 124 -1.38 0.85 8.82
N ALA A 125 -2.17 -0.03 9.42
CA ALA A 125 -3.17 0.35 10.40
C ALA A 125 -2.53 1.12 11.57
N SER A 126 -3.16 2.23 11.96
CA SER A 126 -2.81 3.01 13.12
C SER A 126 -3.25 2.33 14.43
N PHE A 127 -2.83 2.86 15.58
CA PHE A 127 -3.20 2.28 16.87
C PHE A 127 -4.73 2.31 17.12
N ASP A 128 -5.41 3.35 16.72
CA ASP A 128 -6.87 3.45 16.81
C ASP A 128 -7.58 2.42 15.91
N GLU A 129 -7.06 2.18 14.70
CA GLU A 129 -7.54 1.12 13.82
C GLU A 129 -7.27 -0.28 14.37
N PHE A 130 -6.13 -0.48 15.05
CA PHE A 130 -5.82 -1.71 15.77
C PHE A 130 -6.81 -1.97 16.93
N ILE A 131 -7.09 -0.97 17.78
CA ILE A 131 -8.09 -1.07 18.85
C ILE A 131 -9.46 -1.45 18.27
N ARG A 132 -9.84 -0.81 17.17
CA ARG A 132 -11.10 -1.11 16.46
C ARG A 132 -11.15 -2.55 15.95
N ALA A 133 -10.05 -3.03 15.37
CA ALA A 133 -9.95 -4.42 14.89
C ALA A 133 -10.05 -5.44 16.03
N ARG A 134 -9.62 -5.07 17.24
CA ARG A 134 -9.77 -5.88 18.46
C ARG A 134 -11.19 -5.88 19.04
N GLY A 135 -12.11 -5.09 18.47
CA GLY A 135 -13.48 -4.96 18.97
C GLY A 135 -13.62 -4.13 20.25
N GLU A 136 -12.58 -3.38 20.63
CA GLU A 136 -12.53 -2.58 21.86
C GLU A 136 -13.09 -1.16 21.61
N GLY A 137 -14.31 -1.06 21.05
CA GLY A 137 -14.89 0.22 20.61
C GLY A 137 -15.04 1.26 21.72
N VAL A 138 -15.45 0.84 22.92
CA VAL A 138 -15.60 1.73 24.08
C VAL A 138 -14.24 2.30 24.50
N LEU A 139 -13.19 1.47 24.47
CA LEU A 139 -11.84 1.91 24.80
C LEU A 139 -11.29 2.90 23.77
N LEU A 140 -11.67 2.73 22.51
CA LEU A 140 -11.36 3.68 21.44
C LEU A 140 -12.04 5.03 21.68
N GLU A 141 -13.30 5.05 22.09
CA GLU A 141 -14.00 6.29 22.45
C GLU A 141 -13.31 7.02 23.61
N GLU A 142 -12.91 6.28 24.65
CA GLU A 142 -12.14 6.84 25.78
C GLU A 142 -10.80 7.42 25.32
N LEU A 143 -10.06 6.71 24.48
CA LEU A 143 -8.79 7.19 23.89
C LEU A 143 -9.00 8.49 23.12
N MET A 144 -10.02 8.56 22.26
CA MET A 144 -10.34 9.76 21.46
C MET A 144 -10.82 10.94 22.32
N ALA A 145 -11.39 10.66 23.48
CA ALA A 145 -11.85 11.69 24.43
C ALA A 145 -10.74 12.23 25.33
N MET A 146 -9.54 11.61 25.33
CA MET A 146 -8.41 12.06 26.16
C MET A 146 -8.02 13.50 25.87
N ARG A 147 -7.68 14.22 26.93
CA ARG A 147 -7.17 15.61 26.87
C ARG A 147 -5.98 15.76 27.80
N VAL A 148 -4.99 16.54 27.36
CA VAL A 148 -3.84 16.86 28.20
C VAL A 148 -4.31 17.57 29.50
N GLY A 149 -3.81 17.08 30.63
CA GLY A 149 -4.17 17.61 31.95
C GLY A 149 -5.45 17.02 32.57
N ARG A 150 -6.20 16.18 31.88
CA ARG A 150 -7.31 15.41 32.45
C ARG A 150 -6.87 13.99 32.70
N GLY A 151 -6.95 13.54 33.94
CA GLY A 151 -6.62 12.17 34.34
C GLY A 151 -7.57 11.15 33.68
N THR A 152 -7.02 10.01 33.30
CA THR A 152 -7.78 8.85 32.84
C THR A 152 -7.92 7.87 33.99
N PRO A 153 -9.08 7.20 34.16
CA PRO A 153 -9.21 6.15 35.16
C PRO A 153 -8.13 5.07 35.02
N LEU A 154 -7.50 4.67 36.12
CA LEU A 154 -6.36 3.76 36.09
C LEU A 154 -6.63 2.45 35.30
N PRO A 155 -7.77 1.77 35.45
CA PRO A 155 -8.03 0.55 34.69
C PRO A 155 -8.11 0.78 33.16
N VAL A 156 -8.59 1.96 32.72
CA VAL A 156 -8.63 2.33 31.29
C VAL A 156 -7.21 2.58 30.78
N HIS A 157 -6.41 3.31 31.56
CA HIS A 157 -5.01 3.57 31.25
C HIS A 157 -4.21 2.25 31.13
N ASP A 158 -4.36 1.35 32.10
CA ASP A 158 -3.65 0.08 32.12
C ASP A 158 -4.02 -0.77 30.90
N ARG A 159 -5.31 -0.84 30.56
CA ARG A 159 -5.75 -1.59 29.38
C ARG A 159 -5.24 -0.99 28.07
N LEU A 160 -5.24 0.34 27.93
CA LEU A 160 -4.65 1.01 26.75
C LEU A 160 -3.14 0.78 26.68
N THR A 161 -2.45 0.71 27.82
CA THR A 161 -1.02 0.41 27.88
C THR A 161 -0.73 -1.02 27.43
N GLU A 162 -1.52 -2.00 27.85
CA GLU A 162 -1.41 -3.38 27.33
C GLU A 162 -1.59 -3.41 25.81
N LEU A 163 -2.64 -2.76 25.30
CA LEU A 163 -2.93 -2.76 23.85
C LEU A 163 -1.84 -2.07 23.01
N ILE A 164 -1.21 -0.98 23.54
CA ILE A 164 -0.14 -0.33 22.80
C ILE A 164 1.13 -1.20 22.77
N LEU A 165 1.41 -1.95 23.85
CA LEU A 165 2.51 -2.90 23.87
C LEU A 165 2.27 -4.04 22.85
N ASP A 166 1.04 -4.57 22.80
CA ASP A 166 0.66 -5.55 21.78
C ASP A 166 0.81 -4.96 20.37
N TYR A 167 0.34 -3.73 20.15
CA TYR A 167 0.49 -3.04 18.85
C TYR A 167 1.95 -2.81 18.46
N MET A 168 2.82 -2.51 19.41
CA MET A 168 4.26 -2.37 19.14
C MET A 168 4.90 -3.69 18.65
N ILE A 169 4.35 -4.83 19.05
CA ILE A 169 4.81 -6.16 18.62
C ILE A 169 4.14 -6.57 17.30
N VAL A 170 2.81 -6.42 17.20
CA VAL A 170 2.01 -6.84 16.04
C VAL A 170 2.17 -5.88 14.86
N GLY A 171 2.40 -4.59 15.14
CA GLY A 171 2.45 -3.55 14.12
C GLY A 171 1.10 -3.32 13.44
N GLY A 172 1.13 -2.53 12.35
CA GLY A 172 -0.06 -2.14 11.62
C GLY A 172 -0.31 -2.89 10.30
N MET A 173 0.48 -3.93 9.97
CA MET A 173 0.23 -4.65 8.73
C MET A 173 -1.12 -5.39 8.80
N PRO A 174 -2.05 -5.15 7.84
CA PRO A 174 -3.45 -5.59 7.99
C PRO A 174 -3.62 -7.08 8.26
N GLU A 175 -2.81 -7.92 7.65
CA GLU A 175 -2.89 -9.37 7.87
C GLU A 175 -2.44 -9.74 9.28
N ALA A 176 -1.34 -9.16 9.78
CA ALA A 176 -0.86 -9.39 11.15
C ALA A 176 -1.90 -8.92 12.18
N VAL A 177 -2.50 -7.73 11.95
CA VAL A 177 -3.57 -7.21 12.81
C VAL A 177 -4.79 -8.13 12.79
N ALA A 178 -5.22 -8.61 11.61
CA ALA A 178 -6.37 -9.51 11.48
C ALA A 178 -6.13 -10.86 12.17
N GLN A 179 -4.96 -11.46 11.98
CA GLN A 179 -4.58 -12.72 12.64
C GLN A 179 -4.52 -12.57 14.16
N TYR A 180 -3.94 -11.49 14.64
CA TYR A 180 -3.90 -11.20 16.06
C TYR A 180 -5.31 -10.90 16.61
N ALA A 181 -6.12 -10.13 15.92
CA ALA A 181 -7.49 -9.84 16.34
C ALA A 181 -8.36 -11.10 16.47
N ALA A 182 -8.19 -12.05 15.55
CA ALA A 182 -8.94 -13.30 15.54
C ALA A 182 -8.47 -14.30 16.61
N SER A 183 -7.18 -14.38 16.91
CA SER A 183 -6.59 -15.45 17.73
C SER A 183 -6.04 -14.98 19.10
N GLY A 184 -5.73 -13.71 19.26
CA GLY A 184 -4.97 -13.18 20.39
C GLY A 184 -3.50 -13.65 20.43
N SER A 185 -3.01 -14.30 19.36
CA SER A 185 -1.71 -14.95 19.33
C SER A 185 -0.64 -14.05 18.68
N LEU A 186 0.35 -13.64 19.47
CA LEU A 186 1.55 -12.95 18.97
C LEU A 186 2.36 -13.82 18.01
N ALA A 187 2.33 -15.15 18.19
CA ALA A 187 2.99 -16.08 17.29
C ALA A 187 2.37 -16.07 15.88
N ALA A 188 1.05 -15.93 15.77
CA ALA A 188 0.38 -15.81 14.47
C ALA A 188 0.79 -14.52 13.74
N ALA A 189 0.86 -13.39 14.45
CA ALA A 189 1.35 -12.14 13.90
C ALA A 189 2.81 -12.25 13.43
N ARG A 190 3.67 -12.92 14.21
CA ARG A 190 5.06 -13.16 13.83
C ARG A 190 5.21 -13.95 12.53
N ASN A 191 4.42 -14.99 12.34
CA ASN A 191 4.43 -15.76 11.08
C ASN A 191 4.07 -14.87 9.88
N CYS A 192 3.12 -13.93 10.05
CA CYS A 192 2.82 -12.93 9.03
C CYS A 192 4.03 -12.02 8.74
N HIS A 193 4.75 -11.57 9.77
CA HIS A 193 5.93 -10.73 9.59
C HIS A 193 7.06 -11.47 8.86
N GLU A 194 7.29 -12.73 9.15
CA GLU A 194 8.29 -13.54 8.45
C GLU A 194 7.97 -13.71 6.98
N SER A 195 6.70 -13.99 6.65
CA SER A 195 6.21 -14.06 5.27
C SER A 195 6.34 -12.73 4.53
N LEU A 196 5.95 -11.62 5.19
CA LEU A 196 6.08 -10.26 4.67
C LEU A 196 7.54 -9.91 4.39
N SER A 197 8.43 -10.15 5.36
CA SER A 197 9.86 -9.86 5.22
C SER A 197 10.47 -10.62 4.06
N SER A 198 10.14 -11.90 3.89
CA SER A 198 10.60 -12.72 2.76
C SER A 198 10.11 -12.13 1.43
N SER A 199 8.84 -11.74 1.36
CA SER A 199 8.23 -11.14 0.16
C SER A 199 8.90 -9.80 -0.21
N PHE A 200 9.23 -8.95 0.75
CA PHE A 200 9.96 -7.70 0.49
C PHE A 200 11.39 -7.96 -0.01
N LYS A 201 12.10 -8.94 0.56
CA LYS A 201 13.44 -9.33 0.11
C LYS A 201 13.46 -9.86 -1.32
N GLU A 202 12.43 -10.62 -1.71
CA GLU A 202 12.25 -11.07 -3.10
C GLU A 202 12.02 -9.89 -4.06
N ASP A 203 11.29 -8.87 -3.63
CA ASP A 203 11.08 -7.67 -4.44
C ASP A 203 12.37 -6.88 -4.67
N PHE A 204 13.29 -6.83 -3.71
CA PHE A 204 14.59 -6.19 -3.93
C PHE A 204 15.34 -6.81 -5.11
N ALA A 205 15.30 -8.13 -5.24
CA ALA A 205 15.92 -8.84 -6.35
C ALA A 205 15.25 -8.57 -7.71
N LYS A 206 13.94 -8.23 -7.72
CA LYS A 206 13.22 -7.94 -8.97
C LYS A 206 13.47 -6.53 -9.49
N TYR A 207 13.75 -5.57 -8.61
CA TYR A 207 13.76 -4.14 -8.95
C TYR A 207 15.12 -3.47 -8.86
N SER A 208 16.17 -4.22 -8.49
CA SER A 208 17.54 -3.71 -8.39
C SER A 208 18.55 -4.66 -9.04
N ARG A 209 19.74 -4.13 -9.33
CA ARG A 209 20.86 -4.96 -9.77
C ARG A 209 21.32 -5.85 -8.61
N GLU A 210 21.95 -6.98 -8.89
CA GLU A 210 22.33 -7.97 -7.89
C GLU A 210 23.11 -7.38 -6.69
N ALA A 211 24.12 -6.56 -6.97
CA ALA A 211 24.90 -5.88 -5.92
C ALA A 211 24.08 -4.89 -5.08
N GLU A 212 23.09 -4.25 -5.68
CA GLU A 212 22.17 -3.31 -5.03
C GLU A 212 21.11 -4.07 -4.20
N ALA A 213 20.62 -5.21 -4.70
CA ALA A 213 19.71 -6.09 -3.99
C ALA A 213 20.33 -6.64 -2.68
N GLU A 214 21.58 -7.07 -2.74
CA GLU A 214 22.33 -7.50 -1.55
C GLU A 214 22.50 -6.39 -0.53
N HIS A 215 22.73 -5.16 -1.01
CA HIS A 215 22.83 -4.01 -0.14
C HIS A 215 21.48 -3.68 0.53
N LEU A 216 20.39 -3.68 -0.24
CA LEU A 216 19.04 -3.47 0.28
C LEU A 216 18.65 -4.52 1.34
N LYS A 217 18.98 -5.80 1.12
CA LYS A 217 18.77 -6.86 2.10
C LYS A 217 19.55 -6.61 3.39
N SER A 218 20.83 -6.21 3.28
CA SER A 218 21.65 -5.89 4.45
C SER A 218 21.09 -4.73 5.26
N VAL A 219 20.63 -3.67 4.61
CA VAL A 219 19.96 -2.54 5.26
C VAL A 219 18.65 -2.99 5.90
N TRP A 220 17.83 -3.76 5.19
CA TRP A 220 16.58 -4.32 5.71
C TRP A 220 16.76 -5.12 7.00
N ASP A 221 17.78 -5.95 7.06
CA ASP A 221 18.07 -6.78 8.23
C ASP A 221 18.58 -5.96 9.43
N GLN A 222 19.17 -4.79 9.20
CA GLN A 222 19.72 -3.93 10.25
C GLN A 222 18.74 -2.87 10.77
N VAL A 223 17.85 -2.35 9.93
CA VAL A 223 16.90 -1.27 10.29
C VAL A 223 16.07 -1.56 11.55
N PRO A 224 15.57 -2.79 11.80
CA PRO A 224 14.81 -3.07 13.01
C PRO A 224 15.59 -2.86 14.31
N PHE A 225 16.90 -3.07 14.30
CA PHE A 225 17.77 -2.89 15.47
C PHE A 225 18.06 -1.41 15.77
N GLU A 226 17.85 -0.54 14.77
CA GLU A 226 18.01 0.91 14.93
C GLU A 226 16.67 1.60 15.24
N ALA A 227 15.57 0.86 15.38
CA ALA A 227 14.27 1.41 15.70
C ALA A 227 14.30 2.19 17.02
N GLY A 228 13.76 3.42 17.03
CA GLY A 228 13.76 4.29 18.19
C GLY A 228 15.08 5.06 18.42
N SER A 229 16.10 4.84 17.61
CA SER A 229 17.37 5.56 17.66
C SER A 229 17.54 6.56 16.50
N ARG A 230 18.55 7.41 16.57
CA ARG A 230 18.96 8.23 15.43
C ARG A 230 19.59 7.35 14.36
N ILE A 231 19.03 7.39 13.14
CA ILE A 231 19.59 6.66 12.00
C ILE A 231 20.98 7.20 11.70
N ASN A 232 21.97 6.29 11.74
CA ASN A 232 23.34 6.55 11.34
C ASN A 232 23.68 5.68 10.12
N TYR A 233 23.77 6.31 8.96
CA TYR A 233 24.04 5.61 7.69
C TYR A 233 25.38 4.85 7.70
N ALA A 234 26.38 5.30 8.47
CA ALA A 234 27.63 4.58 8.58
C ALA A 234 27.49 3.26 9.34
N ARG A 235 26.59 3.19 10.34
CA ARG A 235 26.26 1.93 11.04
C ARG A 235 25.49 0.96 10.14
N LEU A 236 24.50 1.47 9.40
CA LEU A 236 23.74 0.65 8.46
C LEU A 236 24.59 0.15 7.28
N ALA A 237 25.66 0.87 6.93
CA ALA A 237 26.57 0.48 5.85
C ALA A 237 27.45 -0.73 6.20
N GLY A 238 27.67 -1.01 7.48
CA GLY A 238 28.74 -1.89 7.95
C GLY A 238 30.13 -1.27 7.74
N GLU A 239 31.16 -1.89 8.27
CA GLU A 239 32.53 -1.36 8.24
C GLU A 239 33.13 -1.20 6.83
N GLN A 240 32.54 -1.83 5.82
CA GLN A 240 33.07 -1.89 4.45
C GLN A 240 32.34 -1.01 3.42
N ARG A 241 31.26 -0.27 3.79
CA ARG A 241 30.44 0.49 2.87
C ARG A 241 30.30 1.94 3.30
N GLY A 242 30.41 2.86 2.34
CA GLY A 242 30.29 4.30 2.62
C GLY A 242 28.84 4.73 2.90
N SER A 243 28.65 5.73 3.76
CA SER A 243 27.34 6.27 4.15
C SER A 243 26.47 6.74 2.96
N ARG A 244 27.08 7.10 1.82
CA ARG A 244 26.38 7.51 0.59
C ARG A 244 25.64 6.37 -0.10
N GLU A 245 26.11 5.13 0.02
CA GLU A 245 25.46 3.96 -0.57
C GLU A 245 24.20 3.59 0.22
N VAL A 246 24.26 3.68 1.55
CA VAL A 246 23.12 3.42 2.43
C VAL A 246 22.03 4.47 2.27
N SER A 247 22.36 5.73 2.06
CA SER A 247 21.37 6.79 1.84
C SER A 247 20.58 6.66 0.54
N LYS A 248 21.02 5.78 -0.39
CA LYS A 248 20.34 5.50 -1.65
C LYS A 248 19.50 4.23 -1.59
N ALA A 249 19.75 3.36 -0.61
CA ALA A 249 18.95 2.16 -0.33
C ALA A 249 17.69 2.50 0.47
#